data_a3be611fcc846ff40b3fc5a4dcb30b86
#
_entry.id   a3be611fcc846ff40b3fc5a4dcb30b86
#
_cell.length_a   1.000
_cell.length_b   1.000
_cell.length_c   1.000
_cell.angle_alpha   90.00
_cell.angle_beta   90.00
_cell.angle_gamma   90.00
#
_symmetry.space_group_name_H-M   'P 1'
#
loop_
_entity.id
_entity.type
_entity.pdbx_description
1 polymer ?
#
loop_
_entity_poly.entity_id
_entity_poly.type
_entity_poly.pdbx_seq_one_letter_code
_entity_poly.pdbx_strand_id
1 'polypeptide(L)'
;MIEAGQPAPGFTLPDQDGNQVSLSDFRGRTVVLVFYPLDFSPVCTDQLSVYQQVLGELEGQGVALLGISVDSAYSHKAFQAQLGVTIPLLADFHPKGEAARAYGVWNEERGLAARALVMVGPEGDVLWAYRAASPLEIPATELIFEALEGQRV
;
A
#
# COMPACT_ATOMS: atom_id res chain seq x y z
N MET A 1 -1.38 1.07 15.24
CA MET A 1 -1.53 0.46 13.90
C MET A 1 -2.63 -0.60 13.93
N ILE A 2 -3.36 -0.71 12.82
CA ILE A 2 -4.37 -1.75 12.65
C ILE A 2 -3.77 -3.15 12.85
N GLU A 3 -4.58 -4.10 13.31
CA GLU A 3 -4.11 -5.45 13.62
C GLU A 3 -4.92 -6.51 12.87
N ALA A 4 -4.30 -7.68 12.69
CA ALA A 4 -4.97 -8.83 12.09
C ALA A 4 -6.29 -9.15 12.83
N GLY A 5 -7.31 -9.47 12.06
CA GLY A 5 -8.65 -9.78 12.59
C GLY A 5 -9.58 -8.58 12.64
N GLN A 6 -9.07 -7.36 12.55
CA GLN A 6 -9.92 -6.17 12.53
C GLN A 6 -10.46 -5.92 11.12
N PRO A 7 -11.67 -5.34 11.00
CA PRO A 7 -12.16 -4.90 9.71
C PRO A 7 -11.22 -3.84 9.14
N ALA A 8 -10.85 -3.97 7.86
CA ALA A 8 -10.02 -2.98 7.21
C ALA A 8 -10.86 -1.73 6.93
N PRO A 9 -10.40 -0.53 7.38
CA PRO A 9 -11.13 0.70 7.09
C PRO A 9 -11.29 0.93 5.59
N GLY A 10 -12.52 1.24 5.17
CA GLY A 10 -12.81 1.55 3.77
C GLY A 10 -12.19 2.88 3.36
N PHE A 11 -11.89 2.99 2.09
CA PHE A 11 -11.44 4.25 1.50
C PHE A 11 -11.86 4.31 0.03
N THR A 12 -11.89 5.51 -0.50
CA THR A 12 -12.02 5.76 -1.94
C THR A 12 -11.05 6.88 -2.28
N LEU A 13 -10.04 6.56 -3.07
CA LEU A 13 -8.94 7.47 -3.38
C LEU A 13 -8.68 7.47 -4.88
N PRO A 14 -8.27 8.61 -5.47
CA PRO A 14 -7.90 8.61 -6.90
C PRO A 14 -6.57 7.91 -7.10
N ASP A 15 -6.47 7.18 -8.21
CA ASP A 15 -5.20 6.59 -8.64
C ASP A 15 -4.39 7.62 -9.47
N GLN A 16 -3.27 7.18 -10.06
CA GLN A 16 -2.40 8.05 -10.87
C GLN A 16 -3.06 8.64 -12.12
N ASP A 17 -4.16 8.05 -12.57
CA ASP A 17 -4.91 8.53 -13.73
C ASP A 17 -6.17 9.31 -13.32
N GLY A 18 -6.37 9.52 -12.02
CA GLY A 18 -7.51 10.23 -11.49
C GLY A 18 -8.78 9.39 -11.34
N ASN A 19 -8.71 8.08 -11.60
CA ASN A 19 -9.86 7.19 -11.43
C ASN A 19 -10.03 6.84 -9.96
N GLN A 20 -11.28 6.83 -9.48
CA GLN A 20 -11.55 6.50 -8.09
C GLN A 20 -11.40 5.00 -7.85
N VAL A 21 -10.61 4.65 -6.83
CA VAL A 21 -10.37 3.28 -6.42
C VAL A 21 -10.83 3.12 -4.98
N SER A 22 -11.71 2.17 -4.75
CA SER A 22 -12.24 1.87 -3.40
C SER A 22 -11.70 0.54 -2.93
N LEU A 23 -11.47 0.42 -1.61
CA LEU A 23 -11.06 -0.86 -1.04
C LEU A 23 -12.08 -1.95 -1.37
N SER A 24 -13.37 -1.62 -1.37
CA SER A 24 -14.44 -2.57 -1.70
C SER A 24 -14.35 -3.14 -3.12
N ASP A 25 -13.63 -2.49 -4.03
CA ASP A 25 -13.42 -3.00 -5.39
C ASP A 25 -12.63 -4.31 -5.38
N PHE A 26 -11.94 -4.61 -4.28
CA PHE A 26 -11.09 -5.78 -4.14
C PHE A 26 -11.75 -6.93 -3.38
N ARG A 27 -13.06 -6.83 -3.09
CA ARG A 27 -13.77 -7.94 -2.46
C ARG A 27 -13.65 -9.20 -3.34
N GLY A 28 -13.40 -10.34 -2.70
CA GLY A 28 -13.19 -11.60 -3.41
C GLY A 28 -11.73 -11.91 -3.72
N ARG A 29 -10.82 -11.00 -3.41
CA ARG A 29 -9.38 -11.26 -3.56
C ARG A 29 -8.58 -10.53 -2.49
N THR A 30 -7.35 -10.95 -2.31
CA THR A 30 -6.44 -10.35 -1.34
C THR A 30 -5.76 -9.13 -1.96
N VAL A 31 -5.61 -8.06 -1.16
CA VAL A 31 -4.87 -6.87 -1.57
C VAL A 31 -3.86 -6.49 -0.50
N VAL A 32 -2.66 -6.11 -0.91
CA VAL A 32 -1.64 -5.58 -0.01
C VAL A 32 -1.55 -4.08 -0.22
N LEU A 33 -1.82 -3.33 0.85
CA LEU A 33 -1.70 -1.89 0.87
C LEU A 33 -0.27 -1.54 1.28
N VAL A 34 0.41 -0.77 0.43
CA VAL A 34 1.79 -0.36 0.66
C VAL A 34 1.78 1.13 0.99
N PHE A 35 1.75 1.44 2.29
CA PHE A 35 1.86 2.84 2.74
C PHE A 35 3.32 3.25 2.68
N TYR A 36 3.60 4.39 2.06
CA TYR A 36 4.96 4.92 1.96
C TYR A 36 4.95 6.44 2.13
N PRO A 37 6.09 7.04 2.58
CA PRO A 37 6.11 8.47 2.92
C PRO A 37 5.86 9.42 1.75
N LEU A 38 6.68 9.38 0.70
CA LEU A 38 6.60 10.35 -0.39
C LEU A 38 7.12 9.79 -1.71
N ASP A 39 6.46 10.19 -2.80
CA ASP A 39 6.97 9.98 -4.15
C ASP A 39 8.35 10.61 -4.27
N PHE A 40 9.21 10.02 -5.10
CA PHE A 40 10.55 10.51 -5.43
C PHE A 40 11.57 10.48 -4.30
N SER A 41 11.18 10.08 -3.07
CA SER A 41 12.18 9.89 -2.02
C SER A 41 13.03 8.65 -2.36
N PRO A 42 14.34 8.63 -2.00
CA PRO A 42 15.23 7.55 -2.42
C PRO A 42 14.76 6.16 -1.99
N VAL A 43 14.36 6.00 -0.73
CA VAL A 43 13.94 4.69 -0.20
C VAL A 43 12.61 4.25 -0.81
N CYS A 44 11.67 5.18 -1.03
CA CYS A 44 10.39 4.86 -1.66
C CYS A 44 10.58 4.45 -3.13
N THR A 45 11.51 5.11 -3.82
CA THR A 45 11.89 4.76 -5.19
C THR A 45 12.38 3.30 -5.24
N ASP A 46 13.30 2.95 -4.34
CA ASP A 46 13.84 1.60 -4.26
C ASP A 46 12.76 0.58 -3.90
N GLN A 47 11.90 0.91 -2.92
CA GLN A 47 10.84 0.01 -2.48
C GLN A 47 9.88 -0.34 -3.62
N LEU A 48 9.38 0.65 -4.32
CA LEU A 48 8.41 0.38 -5.40
C LEU A 48 9.04 -0.37 -6.55
N SER A 49 10.31 -0.09 -6.85
CA SER A 49 11.05 -0.82 -7.88
C SER A 49 11.22 -2.30 -7.52
N VAL A 50 11.56 -2.59 -6.26
CA VAL A 50 11.69 -3.97 -5.77
C VAL A 50 10.34 -4.67 -5.78
N TYR A 51 9.28 -4.01 -5.32
CA TYR A 51 7.94 -4.61 -5.27
C TYR A 51 7.39 -4.87 -6.67
N GLN A 52 7.75 -4.05 -7.64
CA GLN A 52 7.34 -4.29 -9.03
C GLN A 52 7.89 -5.62 -9.56
N GLN A 53 9.07 -6.03 -9.11
CA GLN A 53 9.68 -7.28 -9.57
C GLN A 53 8.88 -8.52 -9.17
N VAL A 54 8.10 -8.45 -8.07
CA VAL A 54 7.29 -9.57 -7.60
C VAL A 54 5.80 -9.41 -7.93
N LEU A 55 5.43 -8.31 -8.58
CA LEU A 55 4.03 -8.01 -8.88
C LEU A 55 3.35 -9.13 -9.69
N GLY A 56 4.03 -9.62 -10.74
CA GLY A 56 3.49 -10.67 -11.59
C GLY A 56 3.22 -11.97 -10.83
N GLU A 57 4.13 -12.34 -9.92
CA GLU A 57 3.96 -13.51 -9.08
C GLU A 57 2.78 -13.34 -8.12
N LEU A 58 2.64 -12.17 -7.52
CA LEU A 58 1.50 -11.88 -6.63
C LEU A 58 0.18 -11.91 -7.40
N GLU A 59 0.13 -11.28 -8.56
CA GLU A 59 -1.06 -11.30 -9.41
C GLU A 59 -1.43 -12.73 -9.81
N GLY A 60 -0.45 -13.58 -10.08
CA GLY A 60 -0.66 -14.99 -10.38
C GLY A 60 -1.28 -15.75 -9.22
N GLN A 61 -1.14 -15.25 -7.99
CA GLN A 61 -1.77 -15.82 -6.80
C GLN A 61 -3.08 -15.10 -6.41
N GLY A 62 -3.57 -14.20 -7.26
CA GLY A 62 -4.79 -13.44 -6.98
C GLY A 62 -4.61 -12.29 -6.00
N VAL A 63 -3.38 -11.81 -5.84
CA VAL A 63 -3.05 -10.73 -4.90
C VAL A 63 -2.74 -9.45 -5.65
N ALA A 64 -3.41 -8.35 -5.26
CA ALA A 64 -3.15 -7.03 -5.80
C ALA A 64 -2.24 -6.23 -4.86
N LEU A 65 -1.44 -5.32 -5.43
CA LEU A 65 -0.68 -4.32 -4.68
C LEU A 65 -1.24 -2.95 -4.96
N LEU A 66 -1.38 -2.13 -3.92
CA LEU A 66 -1.76 -0.72 -4.06
C LEU A 66 -0.77 0.12 -3.24
N GLY A 67 -0.11 1.08 -3.88
CA GLY A 67 0.72 2.06 -3.16
C GLY A 67 -0.15 3.21 -2.67
N ILE A 68 0.10 3.69 -1.46
CA ILE A 68 -0.67 4.80 -0.87
C ILE A 68 0.27 5.79 -0.22
N SER A 69 0.21 7.04 -0.64
CA SER A 69 0.95 8.14 0.00
C SER A 69 0.13 9.43 -0.06
N VAL A 70 0.61 10.47 0.60
CA VAL A 70 -0.06 11.77 0.65
C VAL A 70 0.11 12.60 -0.62
N ASP A 71 0.85 12.11 -1.59
CA ASP A 71 1.09 12.82 -2.85
C ASP A 71 -0.17 12.90 -3.70
N SER A 72 -0.19 13.90 -4.61
CA SER A 72 -1.31 14.05 -5.54
C SER A 72 -1.29 12.99 -6.64
N ALA A 73 -2.41 12.82 -7.34
CA ALA A 73 -2.47 11.93 -8.50
C ALA A 73 -1.48 12.35 -9.59
N TYR A 74 -1.24 13.66 -9.75
CA TYR A 74 -0.27 14.16 -10.72
C TYR A 74 1.15 13.72 -10.37
N SER A 75 1.53 13.84 -9.11
CA SER A 75 2.82 13.35 -8.63
C SER A 75 2.96 11.84 -8.86
N HIS A 76 1.93 11.08 -8.49
CA HIS A 76 1.90 9.62 -8.67
C HIS A 76 2.10 9.23 -10.14
N LYS A 77 1.46 9.94 -11.06
CA LYS A 77 1.59 9.64 -12.48
C LYS A 77 3.02 9.83 -12.96
N ALA A 78 3.64 10.93 -12.59
CA ALA A 78 5.03 11.21 -12.94
C ALA A 78 5.98 10.18 -12.30
N PHE A 79 5.76 9.85 -11.04
CA PHE A 79 6.59 8.90 -10.30
C PHE A 79 6.49 7.49 -10.90
N GLN A 80 5.28 7.03 -11.17
CA GLN A 80 5.04 5.74 -11.79
C GLN A 80 5.73 5.64 -13.15
N ALA A 81 5.61 6.69 -13.97
CA ALA A 81 6.23 6.73 -15.30
C ALA A 81 7.75 6.73 -15.20
N GLN A 82 8.32 7.48 -14.27
CA GLN A 82 9.77 7.54 -14.08
C GLN A 82 10.34 6.18 -13.67
N LEU A 83 9.65 5.47 -12.79
CA LEU A 83 10.09 4.16 -12.32
C LEU A 83 9.79 3.04 -13.31
N GLY A 84 8.87 3.24 -14.24
CA GLY A 84 8.40 2.18 -15.13
C GLY A 84 7.63 1.09 -14.39
N VAL A 85 6.93 1.44 -13.31
CA VAL A 85 6.14 0.48 -12.53
C VAL A 85 4.67 0.55 -12.93
N THR A 86 3.96 -0.56 -12.68
CA THR A 86 2.52 -0.66 -12.97
C THR A 86 1.67 -0.75 -11.71
N ILE A 87 2.28 -0.80 -10.53
CA ILE A 87 1.57 -0.78 -9.25
C ILE A 87 0.72 0.49 -9.21
N PRO A 88 -0.61 0.39 -9.01
CA PRO A 88 -1.44 1.59 -8.87
C PRO A 88 -1.02 2.38 -7.64
N LEU A 89 -0.94 3.69 -7.78
CA LEU A 89 -0.57 4.59 -6.69
C LEU A 89 -1.77 5.47 -6.35
N LEU A 90 -2.25 5.36 -5.11
CA LEU A 90 -3.45 6.05 -4.63
C LEU A 90 -3.07 7.31 -3.85
N ALA A 91 -3.79 8.38 -4.12
CA ALA A 91 -3.52 9.69 -3.54
C ALA A 91 -4.33 9.91 -2.26
N ASP A 92 -3.70 9.71 -1.11
CA ASP A 92 -4.25 10.05 0.21
C ASP A 92 -4.01 11.54 0.48
N PHE A 93 -4.37 12.36 -0.50
CA PHE A 93 -4.01 13.76 -0.61
C PHE A 93 -5.00 14.70 0.07
N HIS A 94 -6.29 14.42 -0.07
CA HIS A 94 -7.34 15.28 0.49
C HIS A 94 -8.56 14.47 0.95
N PRO A 95 -8.93 14.49 2.24
CA PRO A 95 -8.16 15.10 3.34
C PRO A 95 -6.82 14.39 3.54
N LYS A 96 -5.79 15.18 3.76
CA LYS A 96 -4.41 14.66 3.83
C LYS A 96 -4.25 13.59 4.89
N GLY A 97 -3.84 12.40 4.45
CA GLY A 97 -3.54 11.31 5.36
C GLY A 97 -4.76 10.62 5.97
N GLU A 98 -5.95 10.81 5.41
CA GLU A 98 -7.16 10.21 5.96
C GLU A 98 -7.06 8.68 6.04
N ALA A 99 -6.61 8.03 4.97
CA ALA A 99 -6.44 6.59 4.97
C ALA A 99 -5.32 6.16 5.93
N ALA A 100 -4.19 6.85 5.92
CA ALA A 100 -3.08 6.53 6.82
C ALA A 100 -3.50 6.65 8.30
N ARG A 101 -4.28 7.68 8.62
CA ARG A 101 -4.82 7.85 9.98
C ARG A 101 -5.75 6.71 10.36
N ALA A 102 -6.64 6.32 9.46
CA ALA A 102 -7.59 5.23 9.72
C ALA A 102 -6.90 3.90 9.98
N TYR A 103 -5.77 3.67 9.30
CA TYR A 103 -4.99 2.44 9.47
C TYR A 103 -3.96 2.52 10.61
N GLY A 104 -3.87 3.68 11.29
CA GLY A 104 -2.95 3.87 12.39
C GLY A 104 -1.49 3.92 11.97
N VAL A 105 -1.21 4.37 10.76
CA VAL A 105 0.15 4.48 10.21
C VAL A 105 0.53 5.94 9.90
N TRP A 106 -0.19 6.88 10.49
CA TRP A 106 0.10 8.30 10.31
C TRP A 106 1.26 8.73 11.20
N ASN A 107 2.19 9.49 10.64
CA ASN A 107 3.27 10.13 11.38
C ASN A 107 2.95 11.62 11.51
N GLU A 108 2.40 12.02 12.66
CA GLU A 108 1.95 13.38 12.90
C GLU A 108 3.09 14.38 12.87
N GLU A 109 4.25 13.99 13.37
CA GLU A 109 5.42 14.87 13.44
C GLU A 109 5.91 15.25 12.04
N ARG A 110 5.90 14.31 11.11
CA ARG A 110 6.37 14.54 9.75
C ARG A 110 5.26 14.92 8.78
N GLY A 111 4.01 14.70 9.13
CA GLY A 111 2.87 14.93 8.26
C GLY A 111 2.83 13.99 7.07
N LEU A 112 3.26 12.75 7.26
CA LEU A 112 3.36 11.73 6.23
C LEU A 112 2.90 10.39 6.77
N ALA A 113 2.63 9.44 5.87
CA ALA A 113 2.43 8.06 6.27
C ALA A 113 3.76 7.44 6.71
N ALA A 114 3.71 6.58 7.71
CA ALA A 114 4.83 5.70 8.02
C ALA A 114 4.93 4.64 6.92
N ARG A 115 6.09 4.01 6.79
CA ARG A 115 6.26 2.90 5.85
C ARG A 115 5.67 1.64 6.50
N ALA A 116 4.63 1.10 5.87
CA ALA A 116 3.88 -0.02 6.44
C ALA A 116 3.19 -0.83 5.34
N LEU A 117 2.97 -2.11 5.65
CA LEU A 117 2.22 -3.02 4.78
C LEU A 117 0.97 -3.50 5.53
N VAL A 118 -0.15 -3.56 4.84
CA VAL A 118 -1.38 -4.13 5.38
C VAL A 118 -1.99 -5.07 4.35
N MET A 119 -2.13 -6.33 4.72
CA MET A 119 -2.77 -7.33 3.87
C MET A 119 -4.24 -7.43 4.23
N VAL A 120 -5.11 -7.19 3.24
CA VAL A 120 -6.55 -7.24 3.41
C VAL A 120 -7.09 -8.44 2.63
N GLY A 121 -7.84 -9.30 3.30
CA GLY A 121 -8.38 -10.51 2.69
C GLY A 121 -9.64 -10.27 1.85
N PRO A 122 -10.12 -11.33 1.19
CA PRO A 122 -11.28 -11.24 0.29
C PRO A 122 -12.57 -10.75 0.95
N GLU A 123 -12.68 -10.91 2.26
CA GLU A 123 -13.87 -10.49 3.02
C GLU A 123 -13.74 -9.09 3.63
N GLY A 124 -12.60 -8.44 3.40
CA GLY A 124 -12.37 -7.09 3.89
C GLY A 124 -11.79 -6.99 5.29
N ASP A 125 -11.30 -8.10 5.83
CA ASP A 125 -10.63 -8.10 7.14
C ASP A 125 -9.12 -8.05 6.96
N VAL A 126 -8.43 -7.43 7.92
CA VAL A 126 -6.97 -7.41 7.94
C VAL A 126 -6.46 -8.80 8.26
N LEU A 127 -5.65 -9.36 7.38
CA LEU A 127 -5.03 -10.67 7.57
C LEU A 127 -3.67 -10.56 8.24
N TRP A 128 -2.95 -9.48 7.97
CA TRP A 128 -1.59 -9.27 8.44
C TRP A 128 -1.20 -7.80 8.28
N ALA A 129 -0.37 -7.31 9.18
CA ALA A 129 0.11 -5.93 9.11
C ALA A 129 1.56 -5.87 9.61
N TYR A 130 2.35 -5.00 9.00
CA TYR A 130 3.74 -4.80 9.36
C TYR A 130 4.12 -3.34 9.23
N ARG A 131 4.74 -2.79 10.27
CA ARG A 131 5.27 -1.42 10.23
C ARG A 131 6.79 -1.48 10.25
N ALA A 132 7.41 -0.79 9.30
CA ALA A 132 8.88 -0.70 9.25
C ALA A 132 9.41 -0.06 10.54
N ALA A 133 10.57 -0.53 11.00
CA ALA A 133 11.20 -0.01 12.22
C ALA A 133 11.66 1.44 12.04
N SER A 134 11.95 1.85 10.80
CA SER A 134 12.33 3.22 10.46
C SER A 134 11.93 3.53 9.01
N PRO A 135 11.90 4.82 8.61
CA PRO A 135 11.64 5.18 7.21
C PRO A 135 12.66 4.62 6.22
N LEU A 136 13.83 4.22 6.71
CA LEU A 136 14.91 3.69 5.87
C LEU A 136 14.81 2.18 5.61
N GLU A 137 13.95 1.49 6.37
CA GLU A 137 13.75 0.05 6.20
C GLU A 137 12.74 -0.21 5.08
N ILE A 138 13.14 -1.00 4.07
CA ILE A 138 12.23 -1.52 3.07
C ILE A 138 11.81 -2.91 3.53
N PRO A 139 10.51 -3.12 3.88
CA PRO A 139 10.04 -4.44 4.27
C PRO A 139 10.32 -5.44 3.14
N ALA A 140 10.94 -6.56 3.46
CA ALA A 140 11.30 -7.56 2.47
C ALA A 140 10.05 -8.15 1.81
N THR A 141 10.11 -8.40 0.50
CA THR A 141 8.99 -9.01 -0.22
C THR A 141 8.65 -10.39 0.31
N GLU A 142 9.62 -11.11 0.88
CA GLU A 142 9.43 -12.40 1.53
C GLU A 142 8.38 -12.34 2.64
N LEU A 143 8.29 -11.20 3.35
CA LEU A 143 7.26 -11.02 4.40
C LEU A 143 5.86 -11.14 3.83
N ILE A 144 5.64 -10.63 2.63
CA ILE A 144 4.33 -10.71 1.96
C ILE A 144 4.02 -12.17 1.63
N PHE A 145 4.98 -12.88 1.05
CA PHE A 145 4.80 -14.28 0.68
C PHE A 145 4.61 -15.18 1.90
N GLU A 146 5.35 -14.94 2.97
CA GLU A 146 5.19 -15.66 4.23
C GLU A 146 3.80 -15.42 4.83
N ALA A 147 3.32 -14.18 4.79
CA ALA A 147 1.98 -13.86 5.28
C ALA A 147 0.91 -14.57 4.45
N LEU A 148 1.08 -14.64 3.12
CA LEU A 148 0.16 -15.38 2.25
C LEU A 148 0.16 -16.87 2.56
N GLU A 149 1.31 -17.46 2.79
CA GLU A 149 1.44 -18.88 3.19
C GLU A 149 0.66 -19.15 4.47
N GLY A 150 0.76 -18.27 5.46
CA GLY A 150 0.05 -18.39 6.72
C GLY A 150 -1.48 -18.38 6.59
N GLN A 151 -2.02 -17.85 5.49
CA GLN A 151 -3.46 -17.79 5.24
C GLN A 151 -3.99 -19.03 4.52
N ARG A 152 -3.13 -19.93 4.09
CA ARG A 152 -3.52 -21.12 3.32
C ARG A 152 -3.79 -22.37 4.17
N VAL A 153 -3.76 -22.22 5.46
CA VAL A 153 -3.96 -23.34 6.39
C VAL A 153 -5.43 -23.68 6.57
#